data_6d3cd573a5359977c91ce3a849af0563
#
_entry.id   6d3cd573a5359977c91ce3a849af0563
#
_cell.length_a   1.000
_cell.length_b   1.000
_cell.length_c   1.000
_cell.angle_alpha   90.00
_cell.angle_beta   90.00
_cell.angle_gamma   90.00
#
_symmetry.space_group_name_H-M   'P 1'
#
loop_
_entity.id
_entity.type
_entity.pdbx_description
1 polymer ?
#
loop_
_entity_poly.entity_id
_entity_poly.type
_entity_poly.pdbx_seq_one_letter_code
_entity_poly.pdbx_strand_id
1 'polypeptide(L)'
;FLQSTKPGVFEYTFSKLSKDVTFSLLANGLNSKDYQINVVDVPTIANFEMVLQYPSYLGKKSEVIQGTGNAVVPEGTVVNWRINALATDKVSFKTYNQVSVFANKENNFSLSRRITDNLNYEVITSNRNINEFEKLSYQIATIKDQYPTISVQIAPDSLKLKSKMMIEQVSDDHGLSKLQVVFYPKGNPNALRKANLAINKQAVDQFIYSFPNGLSIEEG
;
A
#
# COMPACT_ATOMS: atom_id res chain seq x y z
N PHE A 1 -34.90 -10.49 -44.14
CA PHE A 1 -35.90 -9.43 -44.25
C PHE A 1 -36.06 -8.68 -42.96
N LEU A 2 -36.20 -7.36 -43.03
CA LEU A 2 -36.48 -6.55 -41.86
C LEU A 2 -37.90 -6.84 -41.36
N GLN A 3 -38.09 -6.88 -40.05
CA GLN A 3 -39.42 -7.00 -39.45
C GLN A 3 -40.02 -5.63 -39.23
N SER A 4 -41.27 -5.45 -39.65
CA SER A 4 -42.01 -4.21 -39.40
C SER A 4 -42.61 -4.27 -38.01
N THR A 5 -42.24 -3.34 -37.16
CA THR A 5 -42.74 -3.21 -35.78
C THR A 5 -43.90 -2.23 -35.66
N LYS A 6 -43.96 -1.24 -36.56
CA LYS A 6 -45.03 -0.26 -36.71
C LYS A 6 -45.07 0.22 -38.18
N PRO A 7 -46.16 0.82 -38.67
CA PRO A 7 -46.20 1.39 -40.03
C PRO A 7 -45.02 2.33 -40.30
N GLY A 8 -44.17 1.98 -41.27
CA GLY A 8 -42.97 2.73 -41.64
C GLY A 8 -41.74 2.53 -40.77
N VAL A 9 -41.81 1.68 -39.72
CA VAL A 9 -40.66 1.37 -38.83
C VAL A 9 -40.25 -0.08 -39.02
N PHE A 10 -38.98 -0.27 -39.35
CA PHE A 10 -38.37 -1.59 -39.56
C PHE A 10 -37.20 -1.74 -38.62
N GLU A 11 -37.07 -2.90 -37.96
CA GLU A 11 -36.01 -3.21 -37.03
C GLU A 11 -35.22 -4.47 -37.45
N TYR A 12 -33.93 -4.43 -37.22
CA TYR A 12 -33.06 -5.58 -37.40
C TYR A 12 -32.01 -5.57 -36.31
N THR A 13 -31.88 -6.68 -35.59
CA THR A 13 -30.90 -6.82 -34.51
C THR A 13 -29.71 -7.66 -34.97
N PHE A 14 -28.53 -7.06 -35.00
CA PHE A 14 -27.27 -7.77 -35.17
C PHE A 14 -26.90 -8.39 -33.83
N SER A 15 -26.92 -9.72 -33.73
CA SER A 15 -26.57 -10.43 -32.49
C SER A 15 -25.20 -11.09 -32.62
N LYS A 16 -24.43 -11.10 -31.47
CA LYS A 16 -23.13 -11.78 -31.34
C LYS A 16 -22.09 -11.38 -32.40
N LEU A 17 -22.00 -10.09 -32.71
CA LEU A 17 -20.97 -9.59 -33.60
C LEU A 17 -19.59 -9.81 -32.96
N SER A 18 -18.67 -10.47 -33.67
CA SER A 18 -17.27 -10.67 -33.28
C SER A 18 -16.29 -9.97 -34.21
N LYS A 19 -16.79 -9.33 -35.27
CA LYS A 19 -16.02 -8.58 -36.28
C LYS A 19 -16.84 -7.41 -36.79
N ASP A 20 -16.17 -6.42 -37.34
CA ASP A 20 -16.79 -5.29 -38.00
C ASP A 20 -17.74 -5.76 -39.12
N VAL A 21 -18.87 -5.08 -39.23
CA VAL A 21 -19.90 -5.38 -40.23
C VAL A 21 -20.24 -4.13 -41.02
N THR A 22 -20.19 -4.24 -42.34
CA THR A 22 -20.73 -3.24 -43.25
C THR A 22 -22.04 -3.74 -43.78
N PHE A 23 -23.07 -2.89 -43.78
CA PHE A 23 -24.40 -3.23 -44.30
C PHE A 23 -25.02 -2.06 -45.04
N SER A 24 -25.89 -2.36 -45.98
CA SER A 24 -26.75 -1.40 -46.66
C SER A 24 -28.19 -1.89 -46.67
N LEU A 25 -29.12 -1.01 -46.89
CA LEU A 25 -30.55 -1.30 -46.95
C LEU A 25 -31.00 -1.29 -48.42
N LEU A 26 -31.74 -2.32 -48.79
CA LEU A 26 -32.33 -2.44 -50.14
C LEU A 26 -33.85 -2.39 -50.04
N ALA A 27 -34.46 -1.46 -50.75
CA ALA A 27 -35.93 -1.35 -50.87
C ALA A 27 -36.31 -1.04 -52.30
N ASN A 28 -37.21 -1.84 -52.91
CA ASN A 28 -37.70 -1.65 -54.26
C ASN A 28 -36.60 -1.42 -55.31
N GLY A 29 -35.49 -2.11 -55.22
CA GLY A 29 -34.36 -1.95 -56.15
C GLY A 29 -33.45 -0.73 -55.91
N LEU A 30 -33.70 0.05 -54.82
CA LEU A 30 -32.88 1.18 -54.43
C LEU A 30 -32.02 0.79 -53.22
N ASN A 31 -30.70 1.00 -53.33
CA ASN A 31 -29.75 0.79 -52.24
C ASN A 31 -29.56 2.08 -51.45
N SER A 32 -29.49 1.95 -50.11
CA SER A 32 -28.96 3.00 -49.25
C SER A 32 -27.45 3.15 -49.45
N LYS A 33 -26.87 4.17 -48.83
CA LYS A 33 -25.42 4.20 -48.57
C LYS A 33 -25.04 3.05 -47.63
N ASP A 34 -23.77 2.71 -47.63
CA ASP A 34 -23.23 1.75 -46.67
C ASP A 34 -23.13 2.34 -45.25
N TYR A 35 -23.44 1.52 -44.27
CA TYR A 35 -23.30 1.78 -42.84
C TYR A 35 -22.34 0.78 -42.27
N GLN A 36 -21.58 1.19 -41.23
CA GLN A 36 -20.58 0.35 -40.58
C GLN A 36 -20.85 0.24 -39.08
N ILE A 37 -20.72 -0.98 -38.57
CA ILE A 37 -20.69 -1.28 -37.15
C ILE A 37 -19.27 -1.75 -36.84
N ASN A 38 -18.56 -1.02 -36.01
CA ASN A 38 -17.23 -1.41 -35.54
C ASN A 38 -17.36 -2.16 -34.23
N VAL A 39 -16.69 -3.31 -34.15
CA VAL A 39 -16.57 -4.11 -32.92
C VAL A 39 -15.27 -3.73 -32.21
N VAL A 40 -15.39 -3.39 -30.95
CA VAL A 40 -14.23 -3.01 -30.14
C VAL A 40 -14.09 -3.96 -28.95
N ASP A 41 -12.87 -4.40 -28.71
CA ASP A 41 -12.56 -5.18 -27.51
C ASP A 41 -12.60 -4.30 -26.27
N VAL A 42 -13.17 -4.84 -25.19
CA VAL A 42 -13.25 -4.14 -23.90
C VAL A 42 -12.02 -4.42 -23.05
N PRO A 43 -11.44 -3.39 -22.41
CA PRO A 43 -10.28 -3.56 -21.55
C PRO A 43 -10.69 -4.25 -20.24
N THR A 44 -10.18 -5.47 -19.99
CA THR A 44 -10.61 -6.32 -18.89
C THR A 44 -9.43 -6.85 -18.08
N ILE A 45 -9.55 -6.88 -16.76
CA ILE A 45 -8.59 -7.48 -15.85
C ILE A 45 -8.78 -9.00 -15.84
N ALA A 46 -7.77 -9.74 -16.30
CA ALA A 46 -7.75 -11.20 -16.29
C ALA A 46 -7.21 -11.77 -14.98
N ASN A 47 -6.21 -11.12 -14.36
CA ASN A 47 -5.66 -11.49 -13.07
C ASN A 47 -5.25 -10.26 -12.28
N PHE A 48 -5.52 -10.30 -10.97
CA PHE A 48 -5.17 -9.26 -10.02
C PHE A 48 -4.50 -9.86 -8.81
N GLU A 49 -3.29 -9.40 -8.52
CA GLU A 49 -2.45 -9.88 -7.43
C GLU A 49 -1.81 -8.71 -6.68
N MET A 50 -1.75 -8.82 -5.35
CA MET A 50 -0.95 -7.94 -4.49
C MET A 50 0.12 -8.76 -3.77
N VAL A 51 1.37 -8.33 -3.85
CA VAL A 51 2.48 -8.85 -3.05
C VAL A 51 2.76 -7.88 -1.93
N LEU A 52 2.55 -8.32 -0.68
CA LEU A 52 2.80 -7.56 0.54
C LEU A 52 4.21 -7.83 1.04
N GLN A 53 5.03 -6.80 1.12
CA GLN A 53 6.37 -6.85 1.70
C GLN A 53 6.37 -6.07 3.01
N TYR A 54 6.39 -6.80 4.11
CA TYR A 54 6.33 -6.23 5.43
C TYR A 54 7.65 -5.57 5.84
N PRO A 55 7.63 -4.57 6.75
CA PRO A 55 8.85 -4.02 7.35
C PRO A 55 9.72 -5.12 7.97
N SER A 56 11.04 -5.00 7.82
CA SER A 56 11.99 -6.04 8.23
C SER A 56 11.99 -6.31 9.73
N TYR A 57 11.67 -5.30 10.57
CA TYR A 57 11.62 -5.44 12.02
C TYR A 57 10.52 -6.41 12.49
N LEU A 58 9.47 -6.62 11.69
CA LEU A 58 8.39 -7.57 11.99
C LEU A 58 8.79 -9.03 11.80
N GLY A 59 9.90 -9.31 11.12
CA GLY A 59 10.34 -10.68 10.81
C GLY A 59 9.36 -11.51 9.99
N LYS A 60 8.32 -10.88 9.39
CA LYS A 60 7.29 -11.55 8.58
C LYS A 60 7.77 -11.76 7.15
N LYS A 61 7.43 -12.91 6.60
CA LYS A 61 7.63 -13.21 5.17
C LYS A 61 6.63 -12.44 4.31
N SER A 62 7.00 -12.18 3.06
CA SER A 62 6.09 -11.61 2.06
C SER A 62 4.87 -12.51 1.86
N GLU A 63 3.72 -11.88 1.63
CA GLU A 63 2.43 -12.54 1.41
C GLU A 63 1.89 -12.15 0.04
N VAL A 64 1.16 -13.06 -0.61
CA VAL A 64 0.51 -12.83 -1.89
C VAL A 64 -0.99 -12.95 -1.71
N ILE A 65 -1.72 -11.90 -2.08
CA ILE A 65 -3.19 -11.84 -2.08
C ILE A 65 -3.65 -11.83 -3.53
N GLN A 66 -4.59 -12.70 -3.89
CA GLN A 66 -5.14 -12.82 -5.25
C GLN A 66 -6.63 -12.51 -5.29
N GLY A 67 -7.07 -11.93 -6.40
CA GLY A 67 -8.50 -11.68 -6.68
C GLY A 67 -9.12 -10.53 -5.90
N THR A 68 -8.37 -9.84 -5.04
CA THR A 68 -8.85 -8.66 -4.33
C THR A 68 -7.74 -7.64 -4.14
N GLY A 69 -8.14 -6.37 -4.03
CA GLY A 69 -7.26 -5.26 -3.65
C GLY A 69 -7.42 -4.81 -2.21
N ASN A 70 -8.22 -5.52 -1.39
CA ASN A 70 -8.41 -5.19 0.01
C ASN A 70 -7.37 -5.89 0.89
N ALA A 71 -6.82 -5.17 1.86
CA ALA A 71 -5.88 -5.72 2.82
C ALA A 71 -5.89 -4.95 4.15
N VAL A 72 -5.38 -5.60 5.20
CA VAL A 72 -4.99 -4.95 6.46
C VAL A 72 -3.50 -5.18 6.64
N VAL A 73 -2.72 -4.11 6.72
CA VAL A 73 -1.27 -4.18 6.73
C VAL A 73 -0.65 -3.34 7.84
N PRO A 74 0.48 -3.75 8.43
CA PRO A 74 1.28 -2.88 9.28
C PRO A 74 1.78 -1.64 8.53
N GLU A 75 1.93 -0.53 9.26
CA GLU A 75 2.53 0.69 8.73
C GLU A 75 3.90 0.41 8.11
N GLY A 76 4.19 1.06 6.96
CA GLY A 76 5.45 0.89 6.25
C GLY A 76 5.51 -0.31 5.31
N THR A 77 4.46 -1.15 5.24
CA THR A 77 4.37 -2.26 4.27
C THR A 77 4.45 -1.72 2.84
N VAL A 78 5.27 -2.37 2.01
CA VAL A 78 5.32 -2.10 0.57
C VAL A 78 4.39 -3.06 -0.15
N VAL A 79 3.41 -2.51 -0.85
CA VAL A 79 2.46 -3.26 -1.67
C VAL A 79 2.88 -3.16 -3.14
N ASN A 80 3.02 -4.31 -3.78
CA ASN A 80 3.31 -4.41 -5.21
C ASN A 80 2.09 -5.02 -5.89
N TRP A 81 1.32 -4.22 -6.61
CA TRP A 81 0.23 -4.69 -7.44
C TRP A 81 0.78 -5.25 -8.74
N ARG A 82 0.25 -6.40 -9.16
CA ARG A 82 0.52 -7.05 -10.42
C ARG A 82 -0.80 -7.40 -11.08
N ILE A 83 -1.02 -6.90 -12.26
CA ILE A 83 -2.28 -7.03 -12.98
C ILE A 83 -1.96 -7.55 -14.37
N ASN A 84 -2.59 -8.66 -14.76
CA ASN A 84 -2.65 -9.07 -16.16
C ASN A 84 -3.99 -8.64 -16.73
N ALA A 85 -3.99 -7.92 -17.85
CA ALA A 85 -5.21 -7.40 -18.46
C ALA A 85 -5.24 -7.68 -19.98
N LEU A 86 -6.44 -7.90 -20.49
CA LEU A 86 -6.69 -8.16 -21.90
C LEU A 86 -7.24 -6.92 -22.58
N ALA A 87 -6.90 -6.71 -23.84
CA ALA A 87 -7.35 -5.57 -24.67
C ALA A 87 -7.17 -4.21 -23.96
N THR A 88 -6.13 -4.08 -23.12
CA THR A 88 -5.90 -2.95 -22.22
C THR A 88 -4.57 -2.27 -22.55
N ASP A 89 -4.62 -0.96 -22.86
CA ASP A 89 -3.42 -0.17 -23.12
C ASP A 89 -2.91 0.52 -21.85
N LYS A 90 -3.82 0.83 -20.92
CA LYS A 90 -3.52 1.60 -19.71
C LYS A 90 -4.31 1.09 -18.51
N VAL A 91 -3.63 0.91 -17.39
CA VAL A 91 -4.22 0.73 -16.06
C VAL A 91 -3.84 1.92 -15.19
N SER A 92 -4.83 2.55 -14.58
CA SER A 92 -4.65 3.70 -13.69
C SER A 92 -4.97 3.31 -12.25
N PHE A 93 -4.17 3.85 -11.33
CA PHE A 93 -4.37 3.80 -9.89
C PHE A 93 -4.82 5.18 -9.41
N LYS A 94 -6.05 5.30 -8.99
CA LYS A 94 -6.65 6.57 -8.61
C LYS A 94 -6.94 6.57 -7.11
N THR A 95 -6.48 7.60 -6.44
CA THR A 95 -6.82 7.95 -5.06
C THR A 95 -7.57 9.27 -5.05
N TYR A 96 -8.05 9.70 -3.90
CA TYR A 96 -8.71 11.00 -3.77
C TYR A 96 -7.90 12.17 -4.33
N ASN A 97 -6.57 12.18 -4.09
CA ASN A 97 -5.69 13.31 -4.44
C ASN A 97 -4.79 13.06 -5.65
N GLN A 98 -4.71 11.85 -6.18
CA GLN A 98 -3.69 11.50 -7.17
C GLN A 98 -4.14 10.40 -8.10
N VAL A 99 -3.73 10.50 -9.35
CA VAL A 99 -3.81 9.41 -10.33
C VAL A 99 -2.39 9.02 -10.73
N SER A 100 -2.05 7.76 -10.58
CA SER A 100 -0.79 7.15 -11.05
C SER A 100 -1.11 6.13 -12.14
N VAL A 101 -0.16 5.89 -13.04
CA VAL A 101 -0.31 4.89 -14.10
C VAL A 101 0.60 3.71 -13.77
N PHE A 102 0.07 2.49 -13.93
CA PHE A 102 0.87 1.28 -13.80
C PHE A 102 1.91 1.20 -14.92
N ALA A 103 3.10 0.74 -14.60
CA ALA A 103 4.08 0.38 -15.60
C ALA A 103 3.58 -0.85 -16.38
N ASN A 104 3.58 -0.77 -17.73
CA ASN A 104 3.12 -1.85 -18.62
C ASN A 104 4.32 -2.57 -19.25
N LYS A 105 4.31 -3.90 -19.16
CA LYS A 105 5.21 -4.77 -19.90
C LYS A 105 4.41 -5.97 -20.43
N GLU A 106 4.12 -5.99 -21.74
CA GLU A 106 3.43 -7.11 -22.40
C GLU A 106 2.11 -7.51 -21.70
N ASN A 107 1.21 -6.54 -21.50
CA ASN A 107 -0.08 -6.71 -20.80
C ASN A 107 0.02 -7.05 -19.30
N ASN A 108 1.24 -7.01 -18.74
CA ASN A 108 1.47 -7.11 -17.31
C ASN A 108 1.73 -5.71 -16.75
N PHE A 109 0.82 -5.28 -15.92
CA PHE A 109 0.84 -3.96 -15.30
C PHE A 109 1.31 -4.07 -13.86
N SER A 110 2.24 -3.21 -13.46
CA SER A 110 2.79 -3.22 -12.11
C SER A 110 2.89 -1.82 -11.51
N LEU A 111 2.63 -1.74 -10.22
CA LEU A 111 2.78 -0.54 -9.40
C LEU A 111 3.26 -0.94 -8.02
N SER A 112 4.17 -0.17 -7.44
CA SER A 112 4.66 -0.37 -6.09
C SER A 112 4.44 0.89 -5.25
N ARG A 113 3.95 0.72 -4.02
CA ARG A 113 3.75 1.83 -3.09
C ARG A 113 3.96 1.39 -1.64
N ARG A 114 4.61 2.24 -0.85
CA ARG A 114 4.69 2.10 0.61
C ARG A 114 3.40 2.63 1.23
N ILE A 115 2.81 1.87 2.12
CA ILE A 115 1.56 2.19 2.81
C ILE A 115 1.90 2.67 4.22
N THR A 116 1.58 3.93 4.51
CA THR A 116 1.77 4.56 5.82
C THR A 116 0.44 4.89 6.50
N ASP A 117 -0.63 5.01 5.73
CA ASP A 117 -1.97 5.39 6.20
C ASP A 117 -3.03 4.58 5.47
N ASN A 118 -4.26 4.61 5.99
CA ASN A 118 -5.40 4.00 5.32
C ASN A 118 -5.52 4.54 3.89
N LEU A 119 -5.72 3.65 2.94
CA LEU A 119 -5.72 3.98 1.53
C LEU A 119 -6.99 3.45 0.85
N ASN A 120 -7.82 4.37 0.35
CA ASN A 120 -8.91 4.06 -0.57
C ASN A 120 -8.40 4.35 -1.99
N TYR A 121 -8.61 3.41 -2.90
CA TYR A 121 -8.15 3.54 -4.27
C TYR A 121 -9.03 2.80 -5.27
N GLU A 122 -8.94 3.24 -6.52
CA GLU A 122 -9.57 2.60 -7.66
C GLU A 122 -8.52 2.14 -8.66
N VAL A 123 -8.74 0.96 -9.22
CA VAL A 123 -7.99 0.44 -10.37
C VAL A 123 -8.89 0.56 -11.58
N ILE A 124 -8.41 1.27 -12.61
CA ILE A 124 -9.23 1.66 -13.77
C ILE A 124 -8.51 1.21 -15.05
N THR A 125 -9.22 0.47 -15.90
CA THR A 125 -8.71 0.03 -17.20
C THR A 125 -9.19 0.93 -18.34
N SER A 126 -8.34 1.10 -19.34
CA SER A 126 -8.63 1.85 -20.56
C SER A 126 -7.87 1.26 -21.75
N ASN A 127 -8.43 1.43 -22.95
CA ASN A 127 -7.70 1.24 -24.19
C ASN A 127 -7.95 2.44 -25.14
N ARG A 128 -7.40 2.40 -26.37
CA ARG A 128 -7.55 3.47 -27.36
C ARG A 128 -9.01 3.75 -27.77
N ASN A 129 -9.90 2.77 -27.63
CA ASN A 129 -11.30 2.86 -28.05
C ASN A 129 -12.24 3.22 -26.90
N ILE A 130 -11.90 2.75 -25.67
CA ILE A 130 -12.76 2.88 -24.50
C ILE A 130 -11.93 3.39 -23.32
N ASN A 131 -12.34 4.53 -22.79
CA ASN A 131 -11.69 5.12 -21.62
C ASN A 131 -12.48 4.78 -20.34
N GLU A 132 -11.75 4.48 -19.26
CA GLU A 132 -12.29 4.21 -17.93
C GLU A 132 -13.42 3.16 -17.91
N PHE A 133 -13.19 2.00 -18.52
CA PHE A 133 -14.20 0.96 -18.66
C PHE A 133 -14.46 0.21 -17.35
N GLU A 134 -13.46 -0.50 -16.84
CA GLU A 134 -13.57 -1.26 -15.60
C GLU A 134 -13.01 -0.42 -14.45
N LYS A 135 -13.81 -0.28 -13.38
CA LYS A 135 -13.44 0.50 -12.19
C LYS A 135 -13.63 -0.38 -10.96
N LEU A 136 -12.53 -0.81 -10.39
CA LEU A 136 -12.51 -1.64 -9.18
C LEU A 136 -12.08 -0.79 -8.00
N SER A 137 -12.93 -0.69 -6.98
CA SER A 137 -12.67 0.10 -5.77
C SER A 137 -12.22 -0.80 -4.63
N TYR A 138 -11.14 -0.41 -3.95
CA TYR A 138 -10.50 -1.17 -2.90
C TYR A 138 -10.05 -0.29 -1.74
N GLN A 139 -9.79 -0.95 -0.61
CA GLN A 139 -9.30 -0.31 0.61
C GLN A 139 -8.16 -1.10 1.23
N ILE A 140 -7.10 -0.40 1.64
CA ILE A 140 -6.07 -0.93 2.52
C ILE A 140 -6.17 -0.22 3.86
N ALA A 141 -6.43 -0.97 4.93
CA ALA A 141 -6.37 -0.48 6.30
C ALA A 141 -4.96 -0.66 6.87
N THR A 142 -4.48 0.33 7.63
CA THR A 142 -3.13 0.34 8.17
C THR A 142 -3.17 0.20 9.69
N ILE A 143 -2.44 -0.79 10.21
CA ILE A 143 -2.16 -0.92 11.64
C ILE A 143 -0.95 -0.05 11.93
N LYS A 144 -1.14 0.99 12.75
CA LYS A 144 -0.07 1.91 13.14
C LYS A 144 0.88 1.23 14.11
N ASP A 145 2.18 1.50 13.92
CA ASP A 145 3.24 1.15 14.85
C ASP A 145 3.12 2.01 16.12
N GLN A 146 3.25 1.40 17.29
CA GLN A 146 3.20 2.14 18.54
C GLN A 146 4.61 2.57 18.95
N TYR A 147 4.72 3.78 19.48
CA TYR A 147 5.99 4.24 20.02
C TYR A 147 6.35 3.47 21.28
N PRO A 148 7.66 3.14 21.49
CA PRO A 148 8.10 2.53 22.73
C PRO A 148 7.80 3.44 23.92
N THR A 149 7.42 2.84 25.02
CA THR A 149 7.24 3.54 26.30
C THR A 149 8.41 3.25 27.22
N ILE A 150 8.84 4.25 27.97
CA ILE A 150 9.91 4.14 28.95
C ILE A 150 9.46 4.73 30.29
N SER A 151 9.68 3.98 31.38
CA SER A 151 9.46 4.45 32.74
C SER A 151 10.75 4.33 33.52
N VAL A 152 11.21 5.42 34.13
CA VAL A 152 12.47 5.48 34.87
C VAL A 152 12.15 5.78 36.33
N GLN A 153 12.69 4.96 37.24
CA GLN A 153 12.66 5.17 38.70
C GLN A 153 14.05 5.27 39.24
N ILE A 154 14.32 6.28 40.03
CA ILE A 154 15.59 6.42 40.76
C ILE A 154 15.45 5.71 42.10
N ALA A 155 16.37 4.81 42.42
CA ALA A 155 16.38 4.12 43.70
C ALA A 155 16.53 5.15 44.84
N PRO A 156 15.83 4.98 45.99
CA PRO A 156 15.91 5.89 47.14
C PRO A 156 17.33 6.06 47.62
N ASP A 157 17.72 7.27 48.03
CA ASP A 157 19.03 7.59 48.61
C ASP A 157 19.33 6.87 49.95
N SER A 158 18.33 6.20 50.54
CA SER A 158 18.41 5.42 51.77
C SER A 158 19.46 4.30 51.74
N LEU A 159 19.92 3.88 50.56
CA LEU A 159 20.91 2.85 50.39
C LEU A 159 22.38 3.34 50.49
N LYS A 160 22.65 4.64 50.72
CA LYS A 160 23.98 5.25 50.84
C LYS A 160 25.00 4.74 49.81
N LEU A 161 24.56 4.45 48.62
CA LEU A 161 25.40 3.98 47.54
C LEU A 161 26.16 5.17 46.94
N LYS A 162 27.48 4.99 46.70
CA LYS A 162 28.29 5.97 45.95
C LYS A 162 27.82 6.21 44.51
N SER A 163 26.84 5.45 44.03
CA SER A 163 26.25 5.55 42.72
C SER A 163 24.72 5.56 42.83
N LYS A 164 24.05 6.37 42.01
CA LYS A 164 22.61 6.34 41.89
C LYS A 164 22.21 5.21 40.94
N MET A 165 21.30 4.34 41.40
CA MET A 165 20.73 3.28 40.59
C MET A 165 19.45 3.79 39.96
N MET A 166 19.33 3.64 38.66
CA MET A 166 18.10 3.86 37.88
C MET A 166 17.54 2.48 37.50
N ILE A 167 16.27 2.29 37.78
CA ILE A 167 15.51 1.12 37.35
C ILE A 167 14.59 1.59 36.23
N GLU A 168 14.73 1.01 35.08
CA GLU A 168 13.99 1.39 33.88
C GLU A 168 13.17 0.21 33.38
N GLN A 169 11.93 0.48 33.03
CA GLN A 169 11.09 -0.45 32.31
C GLN A 169 10.78 0.15 30.94
N VAL A 170 11.01 -0.63 29.92
CA VAL A 170 10.76 -0.24 28.53
C VAL A 170 9.82 -1.26 27.91
N SER A 171 8.84 -0.79 27.16
CA SER A 171 7.97 -1.68 26.41
C SER A 171 7.71 -1.15 25.00
N ASP A 172 7.62 -2.09 24.06
CA ASP A 172 7.38 -1.84 22.65
C ASP A 172 6.69 -3.08 22.05
N ASP A 173 5.71 -2.92 21.18
CA ASP A 173 4.91 -4.03 20.62
C ASP A 173 5.72 -4.94 19.68
N HIS A 174 6.84 -4.44 19.16
CA HIS A 174 7.74 -5.18 18.25
C HIS A 174 9.14 -5.40 18.80
N GLY A 175 9.40 -4.95 20.04
CA GLY A 175 10.68 -5.03 20.70
C GLY A 175 11.67 -3.94 20.28
N LEU A 176 12.61 -3.65 21.16
CA LEU A 176 13.57 -2.58 20.97
C LEU A 176 14.71 -2.99 20.05
N SER A 177 15.09 -2.10 19.15
CA SER A 177 16.31 -2.25 18.33
C SER A 177 17.55 -1.65 19.00
N LYS A 178 17.35 -0.65 19.89
CA LYS A 178 18.42 0.08 20.56
C LYS A 178 17.91 0.77 21.82
N LEU A 179 18.69 0.70 22.92
CA LEU A 179 18.47 1.49 24.12
C LEU A 179 19.77 2.20 24.49
N GLN A 180 19.67 3.49 24.84
CA GLN A 180 20.82 4.32 25.21
C GLN A 180 20.49 5.20 26.41
N VAL A 181 21.47 5.32 27.34
CA VAL A 181 21.49 6.41 28.30
C VAL A 181 22.23 7.58 27.66
N VAL A 182 21.62 8.74 27.71
CA VAL A 182 22.20 9.98 27.22
C VAL A 182 22.35 10.94 28.39
N PHE A 183 23.56 11.48 28.58
CA PHE A 183 23.85 12.38 29.69
C PHE A 183 24.79 13.50 29.26
N TYR A 184 24.70 14.62 29.92
CA TYR A 184 25.54 15.81 29.70
C TYR A 184 25.66 16.65 30.96
N PRO A 185 26.75 17.46 31.15
CA PRO A 185 26.90 18.35 32.26
C PRO A 185 25.77 19.39 32.31
N LYS A 186 25.31 19.72 33.52
CA LYS A 186 24.29 20.78 33.68
C LYS A 186 24.84 22.10 33.10
N GLY A 187 24.07 22.69 32.20
CA GLY A 187 24.45 23.94 31.52
C GLY A 187 25.26 23.77 30.22
N ASN A 188 25.69 22.54 29.87
CA ASN A 188 26.41 22.31 28.61
C ASN A 188 25.83 21.11 27.83
N PRO A 189 24.70 21.29 27.17
CA PRO A 189 24.06 20.22 26.38
C PRO A 189 24.89 19.76 25.18
N ASN A 190 25.86 20.58 24.73
CA ASN A 190 26.74 20.21 23.63
C ASN A 190 27.80 19.15 24.01
N ALA A 191 28.08 18.98 25.29
CA ALA A 191 28.97 17.93 25.80
C ALA A 191 28.27 16.59 26.03
N LEU A 192 27.35 16.23 25.15
CA LEU A 192 26.51 15.03 25.20
C LEU A 192 27.36 13.75 25.06
N ARG A 193 27.15 12.81 25.96
CA ARG A 193 27.74 11.45 25.95
C ARG A 193 26.62 10.42 25.91
N LYS A 194 26.90 9.26 25.30
CA LYS A 194 25.93 8.16 25.10
C LYS A 194 26.54 6.85 25.60
N ALA A 195 25.79 6.09 26.38
CA ALA A 195 26.11 4.72 26.75
C ALA A 195 25.01 3.78 26.18
N ASN A 196 25.43 2.74 25.45
CA ASN A 196 24.53 1.71 24.98
C ASN A 196 24.20 0.73 26.09
N LEU A 197 22.93 0.37 26.22
CA LEU A 197 22.48 -0.70 27.11
C LEU A 197 22.22 -1.97 26.30
N ALA A 198 22.50 -3.12 26.90
CA ALA A 198 22.14 -4.40 26.32
C ALA A 198 20.60 -4.54 26.28
N ILE A 199 20.06 -5.07 25.22
CA ILE A 199 18.62 -5.30 25.04
C ILE A 199 18.34 -6.77 24.74
N ASN A 200 17.22 -7.30 25.23
CA ASN A 200 16.82 -8.69 25.03
C ASN A 200 15.85 -8.90 23.85
N LYS A 201 15.54 -7.85 23.09
CA LYS A 201 14.59 -7.88 21.97
C LYS A 201 13.21 -8.47 22.32
N GLN A 202 12.77 -8.26 23.55
CA GLN A 202 11.44 -8.63 24.03
C GLN A 202 10.51 -7.43 24.01
N ALA A 203 9.19 -7.68 24.00
CA ALA A 203 8.19 -6.62 24.02
C ALA A 203 8.23 -5.79 25.31
N VAL A 204 8.68 -6.37 26.42
CA VAL A 204 8.92 -5.68 27.71
C VAL A 204 10.29 -6.07 28.20
N ASP A 205 11.10 -5.09 28.57
CA ASP A 205 12.43 -5.31 29.13
C ASP A 205 12.67 -4.37 30.33
N GLN A 206 13.46 -4.83 31.27
CA GLN A 206 13.81 -4.08 32.47
C GLN A 206 15.34 -3.93 32.57
N PHE A 207 15.78 -2.72 32.88
CA PHE A 207 17.18 -2.38 32.98
C PHE A 207 17.50 -1.78 34.34
N ILE A 208 18.66 -2.13 34.86
CA ILE A 208 19.28 -1.48 36.03
C ILE A 208 20.54 -0.80 35.54
N TYR A 209 20.60 0.51 35.65
CA TYR A 209 21.77 1.28 35.31
C TYR A 209 22.31 2.01 36.54
N SER A 210 23.60 1.79 36.85
CA SER A 210 24.29 2.46 37.95
C SER A 210 25.01 3.68 37.40
N PHE A 211 24.64 4.86 37.83
CA PHE A 211 25.32 6.09 37.45
C PHE A 211 26.32 6.48 38.59
N PRO A 212 27.57 6.80 38.30
CA PRO A 212 28.20 7.07 37.00
C PRO A 212 28.92 5.90 36.31
N ASN A 213 28.56 4.69 36.42
CA ASN A 213 29.01 3.46 35.75
C ASN A 213 30.26 3.62 34.84
N GLY A 214 31.46 3.78 35.46
CA GLY A 214 32.73 3.91 34.72
C GLY A 214 32.94 5.23 33.97
N LEU A 215 32.06 6.19 34.12
CA LEU A 215 32.20 7.52 33.54
C LEU A 215 33.06 8.38 34.46
N SER A 216 34.13 8.95 33.91
CA SER A 216 34.91 9.99 34.60
C SER A 216 34.04 11.27 34.67
N ILE A 217 33.39 11.46 35.81
CA ILE A 217 32.61 12.68 36.09
C ILE A 217 33.42 13.43 37.14
N GLU A 218 33.82 14.65 36.80
CA GLU A 218 34.40 15.59 37.77
C GLU A 218 33.29 16.07 38.70
N GLU A 219 33.52 15.97 40.03
CA GLU A 219 32.64 16.59 40.99
C GLU A 219 32.80 18.12 40.84
N GLY A 220 31.69 18.80 40.44
CA GLY A 220 31.62 20.24 40.37
C GLY A 220 31.26 20.87 41.71
#